data_a2eec0e99abecac75cc86c34173dc446
#
_entry.id   a2eec0e99abecac75cc86c34173dc446
#
_cell.length_a   1.000
_cell.length_b   1.000
_cell.length_c   1.000
_cell.angle_alpha   90.00
_cell.angle_beta   90.00
_cell.angle_gamma   90.00
#
_symmetry.space_group_name_H-M   'P 1'
#
loop_
_entity.id
_entity.type
_entity.pdbx_description
1 polymer ?
#
loop_
_entity_poly.entity_id
_entity_poly.type
_entity_poly.pdbx_seq_one_letter_code
_entity_poly.pdbx_strand_id
1 'polypeptide(L)'
;MKSFLTRFFQSYIKNKDIRKFKKSFIYYLLFRLLRKFINSKLIVNIYNFRLYSSNKKNTTSHSVLRKCDFEDKSELNLIKKISDNNSTYLVDCGSNFGFYSLFVASLSKKNKIISIEASNNIFKEQIENIKLNNFQSIEILNYAASNVCDLFVELNESENDWESSISHSKFNKIGKTNVKTTTIDKLLENKKLSNFNLIIKIDVEGHEMNVIRGAYNTIKLYSPLIIIEFSKFIEMNDINDYENLDNFLNKYDYHVYD
;
A
#
# COMPACT_ATOMS: atom_id res chain seq x y z
N MET A 1 -10.42 -23.08 -25.73
CA MET A 1 -9.93 -23.77 -24.50
C MET A 1 -9.34 -22.78 -23.48
N LYS A 2 -8.34 -21.92 -23.82
CA LYS A 2 -7.76 -20.93 -22.89
C LYS A 2 -8.81 -20.01 -22.23
N SER A 3 -9.75 -19.44 -22.98
CA SER A 3 -10.77 -18.53 -22.45
C SER A 3 -11.78 -19.23 -21.53
N PHE A 4 -12.10 -20.48 -21.80
CA PHE A 4 -13.01 -21.28 -20.97
C PHE A 4 -12.36 -21.59 -19.61
N LEU A 5 -11.11 -22.06 -19.59
CA LEU A 5 -10.38 -22.37 -18.36
C LEU A 5 -10.17 -21.09 -17.50
N THR A 6 -9.88 -19.95 -18.13
CA THR A 6 -9.77 -18.67 -17.43
C THR A 6 -11.11 -18.28 -16.78
N ARG A 7 -12.23 -18.38 -17.52
CA ARG A 7 -13.58 -18.06 -16.99
C ARG A 7 -13.98 -19.04 -15.88
N PHE A 8 -13.70 -20.32 -16.05
CA PHE A 8 -13.97 -21.34 -15.02
C PHE A 8 -13.20 -21.04 -13.73
N PHE A 9 -11.89 -20.76 -13.84
CA PHE A 9 -11.06 -20.42 -12.68
C PHE A 9 -11.48 -19.11 -12.03
N GLN A 10 -11.78 -18.08 -12.81
CA GLN A 10 -12.34 -16.82 -12.30
C GLN A 10 -13.67 -17.02 -11.59
N SER A 11 -14.58 -17.83 -12.16
CA SER A 11 -15.85 -18.16 -11.51
C SER A 11 -15.64 -18.91 -10.20
N TYR A 12 -14.66 -19.81 -10.18
CA TYR A 12 -14.35 -20.62 -9.00
C TYR A 12 -13.77 -19.80 -7.84
N ILE A 13 -12.86 -18.85 -8.12
CA ILE A 13 -12.24 -18.02 -7.08
C ILE A 13 -13.05 -16.78 -6.72
N LYS A 14 -13.89 -16.26 -7.64
CA LYS A 14 -14.64 -15.01 -7.48
C LYS A 14 -15.56 -15.00 -6.26
N ASN A 15 -16.13 -16.15 -5.90
CA ASN A 15 -17.17 -16.27 -4.86
C ASN A 15 -16.65 -16.82 -3.53
N LYS A 16 -15.33 -17.02 -3.39
CA LYS A 16 -14.75 -17.64 -2.21
C LYS A 16 -13.53 -16.89 -1.73
N ASP A 17 -13.40 -16.75 -0.41
CA ASP A 17 -12.21 -16.18 0.19
C ASP A 17 -11.01 -17.07 -0.12
N ILE A 18 -10.02 -16.50 -0.82
CA ILE A 18 -8.83 -17.21 -1.28
C ILE A 18 -8.06 -17.87 -0.12
N ARG A 19 -8.08 -17.29 1.09
CA ARG A 19 -7.42 -17.85 2.27
C ARG A 19 -7.99 -19.19 2.69
N LYS A 20 -9.30 -19.41 2.47
CA LYS A 20 -9.96 -20.69 2.76
C LYS A 20 -9.50 -21.82 1.83
N PHE A 21 -8.96 -21.47 0.67
CA PHE A 21 -8.44 -22.42 -0.31
C PHE A 21 -6.98 -22.80 -0.12
N LYS A 22 -6.20 -22.04 0.63
CA LYS A 22 -4.77 -22.28 0.85
C LYS A 22 -4.49 -23.72 1.31
N LYS A 23 -5.43 -24.34 2.02
CA LYS A 23 -5.34 -25.73 2.49
C LYS A 23 -5.70 -26.76 1.41
N SER A 24 -6.21 -26.32 0.26
CA SER A 24 -6.63 -27.25 -0.80
C SER A 24 -5.48 -27.52 -1.77
N PHE A 25 -5.01 -28.76 -1.78
CA PHE A 25 -4.06 -29.27 -2.77
C PHE A 25 -4.54 -29.02 -4.21
N ILE A 26 -5.87 -29.08 -4.41
CA ILE A 26 -6.53 -28.82 -5.69
C ILE A 26 -6.31 -27.37 -6.15
N TYR A 27 -6.38 -26.38 -5.24
CA TYR A 27 -6.08 -24.99 -5.57
C TYR A 27 -4.65 -24.83 -6.07
N TYR A 28 -3.69 -25.38 -5.34
CA TYR A 28 -2.28 -25.32 -5.72
C TYR A 28 -2.03 -25.95 -7.09
N LEU A 29 -2.60 -27.12 -7.34
CA LEU A 29 -2.46 -27.83 -8.62
C LEU A 29 -3.12 -27.05 -9.77
N LEU A 30 -4.33 -26.55 -9.58
CA LEU A 30 -5.03 -25.71 -10.56
C LEU A 30 -4.29 -24.41 -10.82
N PHE A 31 -3.81 -23.72 -9.78
CA PHE A 31 -3.02 -22.51 -9.93
C PHE A 31 -1.75 -22.76 -10.74
N ARG A 32 -1.02 -23.83 -10.42
CA ARG A 32 0.22 -24.19 -11.12
C ARG A 32 -0.01 -24.56 -12.59
N LEU A 33 -1.08 -25.31 -12.87
CA LEU A 33 -1.44 -25.72 -14.25
C LEU A 33 -1.96 -24.54 -15.08
N LEU A 34 -2.82 -23.72 -14.50
CA LEU A 34 -3.48 -22.63 -15.22
C LEU A 34 -2.64 -21.39 -15.36
N ARG A 35 -1.65 -21.16 -14.48
CA ARG A 35 -0.74 -20.01 -14.52
C ARG A 35 -0.09 -19.80 -15.90
N LYS A 36 0.26 -20.88 -16.59
CA LYS A 36 0.84 -20.83 -17.95
C LYS A 36 -0.15 -20.35 -19.02
N PHE A 37 -1.44 -20.43 -18.74
CA PHE A 37 -2.52 -20.17 -19.71
C PHE A 37 -3.30 -18.90 -19.44
N ILE A 38 -3.13 -18.30 -18.25
CA ILE A 38 -3.86 -17.10 -17.84
C ILE A 38 -2.98 -15.88 -18.07
N ASN A 39 -3.21 -15.18 -19.18
CA ASN A 39 -2.53 -13.90 -19.48
C ASN A 39 -3.37 -12.69 -19.03
N SER A 40 -4.46 -12.89 -18.28
CA SER A 40 -5.37 -11.82 -17.85
C SER A 40 -5.29 -11.59 -16.35
N LYS A 41 -5.60 -10.37 -15.93
CA LYS A 41 -5.80 -10.05 -14.50
C LYS A 41 -6.91 -10.94 -13.93
N LEU A 42 -6.66 -11.58 -12.79
CA LEU A 42 -7.63 -12.37 -12.06
C LEU A 42 -8.25 -11.52 -10.96
N ILE A 43 -9.55 -11.65 -10.75
CA ILE A 43 -10.22 -11.07 -9.59
C ILE A 43 -10.14 -12.09 -8.45
N VAL A 44 -9.58 -11.69 -7.34
CA VAL A 44 -9.50 -12.49 -6.11
C VAL A 44 -10.26 -11.81 -4.97
N ASN A 45 -10.96 -12.62 -4.18
CA ASN A 45 -11.54 -12.16 -2.92
C ASN A 45 -10.57 -12.45 -1.79
N ILE A 46 -10.22 -11.43 -1.04
CA ILE A 46 -9.37 -11.57 0.13
C ILE A 46 -9.90 -10.63 1.23
N TYR A 47 -9.93 -11.09 2.48
CA TYR A 47 -10.66 -10.38 3.54
C TYR A 47 -12.09 -10.07 3.10
N ASN A 48 -12.53 -8.82 3.13
CA ASN A 48 -13.87 -8.39 2.74
C ASN A 48 -13.85 -7.52 1.48
N PHE A 49 -12.84 -7.65 0.64
CA PHE A 49 -12.72 -6.89 -0.60
C PHE A 49 -12.18 -7.76 -1.74
N ARG A 50 -12.23 -7.18 -2.94
CA ARG A 50 -11.75 -7.80 -4.18
C ARG A 50 -10.58 -7.00 -4.72
N LEU A 51 -9.65 -7.69 -5.36
CA LEU A 51 -8.59 -7.04 -6.10
C LEU A 51 -8.25 -7.78 -7.38
N TYR A 52 -7.71 -7.05 -8.34
CA TYR A 52 -7.08 -7.64 -9.50
C TYR A 52 -5.70 -8.13 -9.11
N SER A 53 -5.40 -9.38 -9.45
CA SER A 53 -4.06 -9.92 -9.30
C SER A 53 -3.44 -10.12 -10.67
N SER A 54 -2.25 -9.57 -10.84
CA SER A 54 -1.45 -9.76 -12.04
C SER A 54 -0.91 -11.18 -12.11
N ASN A 55 -0.79 -11.72 -13.32
CA ASN A 55 -0.06 -12.95 -13.56
C ASN A 55 1.43 -12.69 -13.90
N LYS A 56 1.84 -11.43 -13.95
CA LYS A 56 3.26 -11.07 -14.11
C LYS A 56 4.02 -11.53 -12.86
N LYS A 57 5.15 -12.18 -13.06
CA LYS A 57 6.07 -12.49 -11.95
C LYS A 57 6.58 -11.18 -11.37
N ASN A 58 6.96 -11.22 -10.11
CA ASN A 58 7.58 -10.09 -9.41
C ASN A 58 6.67 -8.86 -9.25
N THR A 59 5.38 -9.09 -9.00
CA THR A 59 4.46 -8.04 -8.55
C THR A 59 3.87 -8.40 -7.20
N THR A 60 3.59 -7.40 -6.36
CA THR A 60 2.98 -7.59 -5.05
C THR A 60 1.60 -8.25 -5.18
N SER A 61 0.81 -7.82 -6.16
CA SER A 61 -0.49 -8.42 -6.46
C SER A 61 -0.38 -9.90 -6.88
N HIS A 62 0.70 -10.30 -7.57
CA HIS A 62 0.98 -11.70 -7.86
C HIS A 62 1.38 -12.48 -6.59
N SER A 63 2.12 -11.86 -5.68
CA SER A 63 2.48 -12.49 -4.39
C SER A 63 1.23 -12.81 -3.57
N VAL A 64 0.27 -11.89 -3.48
CA VAL A 64 -1.03 -12.11 -2.84
C VAL A 64 -1.76 -13.29 -3.44
N LEU A 65 -1.80 -13.41 -4.78
CA LEU A 65 -2.42 -14.56 -5.44
C LEU A 65 -1.70 -15.87 -5.14
N ARG A 66 -0.37 -15.87 -5.14
CA ARG A 66 0.46 -17.06 -4.87
C ARG A 66 0.35 -17.52 -3.42
N LYS A 67 0.42 -16.58 -2.48
CA LYS A 67 0.42 -16.85 -1.04
C LYS A 67 -0.98 -17.04 -0.49
N CYS A 68 -2.02 -16.62 -1.23
CA CYS A 68 -3.41 -16.56 -0.79
C CYS A 68 -3.59 -15.74 0.49
N ASP A 69 -2.69 -14.82 0.73
CA ASP A 69 -2.66 -13.96 1.92
C ASP A 69 -1.74 -12.77 1.69
N PHE A 70 -1.80 -11.80 2.59
CA PHE A 70 -0.85 -10.71 2.65
C PHE A 70 0.17 -10.97 3.76
N GLU A 71 1.40 -10.46 3.60
CA GLU A 71 2.51 -10.82 4.50
C GLU A 71 2.38 -10.13 5.86
N ASP A 72 1.99 -8.88 5.89
CA ASP A 72 1.99 -7.97 7.04
C ASP A 72 0.79 -8.21 7.98
N LYS A 73 0.71 -9.43 8.53
CA LYS A 73 -0.45 -9.83 9.34
C LYS A 73 -0.52 -9.14 10.68
N SER A 74 0.63 -8.84 11.28
CA SER A 74 0.73 -8.11 12.55
C SER A 74 0.13 -6.73 12.39
N GLU A 75 0.53 -6.00 11.36
CA GLU A 75 0.08 -4.66 11.04
C GLU A 75 -1.42 -4.65 10.71
N LEU A 76 -1.88 -5.59 9.88
CA LEU A 76 -3.30 -5.71 9.56
C LEU A 76 -4.17 -6.02 10.80
N ASN A 77 -3.68 -6.87 11.70
CA ASN A 77 -4.38 -7.19 12.94
C ASN A 77 -4.40 -5.98 13.88
N LEU A 78 -3.31 -5.22 13.98
CA LEU A 78 -3.23 -3.99 14.75
C LEU A 78 -4.24 -2.95 14.22
N ILE A 79 -4.21 -2.68 12.91
CA ILE A 79 -5.14 -1.76 12.25
C ILE A 79 -6.60 -2.20 12.49
N LYS A 80 -6.88 -3.49 12.35
CA LYS A 80 -8.21 -4.03 12.61
C LYS A 80 -8.64 -3.77 14.04
N LYS A 81 -7.81 -4.07 15.04
CA LYS A 81 -8.09 -3.86 16.47
C LYS A 81 -8.39 -2.39 16.78
N ILE A 82 -7.64 -1.46 16.15
CA ILE A 82 -7.86 -0.02 16.30
C ILE A 82 -9.20 0.38 15.67
N SER A 83 -9.50 -0.13 14.48
CA SER A 83 -10.73 0.18 13.73
C SER A 83 -11.99 -0.43 14.37
N ASP A 84 -11.86 -1.51 15.13
CA ASP A 84 -12.98 -2.11 15.88
C ASP A 84 -13.44 -1.21 17.05
N ASN A 85 -12.55 -0.39 17.59
CA ASN A 85 -12.83 0.50 18.71
C ASN A 85 -13.36 1.88 18.31
N ASN A 86 -12.89 2.41 17.17
CA ASN A 86 -13.31 3.72 16.66
C ASN A 86 -13.06 3.80 15.14
N SER A 87 -13.66 4.80 14.50
CA SER A 87 -13.41 5.05 13.07
C SER A 87 -11.94 5.40 12.83
N THR A 88 -11.38 4.88 11.76
CA THR A 88 -9.98 5.09 11.38
C THR A 88 -9.87 6.09 10.23
N TYR A 89 -8.93 7.02 10.34
CA TYR A 89 -8.43 7.82 9.22
C TYR A 89 -7.05 7.31 8.86
N LEU A 90 -6.92 6.72 7.67
CA LEU A 90 -5.65 6.21 7.15
C LEU A 90 -5.05 7.18 6.13
N VAL A 91 -3.78 7.52 6.30
CA VAL A 91 -2.93 8.09 5.24
C VAL A 91 -1.96 7.00 4.81
N ASP A 92 -2.11 6.51 3.58
CA ASP A 92 -1.37 5.38 3.01
C ASP A 92 -0.37 5.92 1.98
N CYS A 93 0.88 6.15 2.40
CA CYS A 93 1.96 6.68 1.59
C CYS A 93 2.76 5.55 0.96
N GLY A 94 2.85 5.52 -0.38
CA GLY A 94 3.36 4.38 -1.13
C GLY A 94 2.32 3.26 -1.16
N SER A 95 1.08 3.61 -1.46
CA SER A 95 -0.06 2.70 -1.32
C SER A 95 -0.06 1.55 -2.32
N ASN A 96 0.82 1.58 -3.31
CA ASN A 96 0.98 0.57 -4.34
C ASN A 96 -0.39 0.26 -5.01
N PHE A 97 -0.75 -1.00 -5.22
CA PHE A 97 -2.05 -1.38 -5.80
C PHE A 97 -3.25 -1.19 -4.84
N GLY A 98 -3.05 -0.57 -3.67
CA GLY A 98 -4.08 -0.13 -2.75
C GLY A 98 -4.53 -1.16 -1.71
N PHE A 99 -3.71 -2.13 -1.34
CA PHE A 99 -4.10 -3.20 -0.44
C PHE A 99 -4.51 -2.69 0.95
N TYR A 100 -3.68 -1.90 1.62
CA TYR A 100 -3.98 -1.33 2.93
C TYR A 100 -5.20 -0.41 2.89
N SER A 101 -5.28 0.43 1.88
CA SER A 101 -6.43 1.31 1.65
C SER A 101 -7.74 0.54 1.50
N LEU A 102 -7.75 -0.53 0.72
CA LEU A 102 -8.91 -1.41 0.54
C LEU A 102 -9.25 -2.19 1.82
N PHE A 103 -8.22 -2.67 2.53
CA PHE A 103 -8.42 -3.37 3.79
C PHE A 103 -9.13 -2.48 4.81
N VAL A 104 -8.62 -1.26 5.05
CA VAL A 104 -9.21 -0.31 6.01
C VAL A 104 -10.62 0.11 5.58
N ALA A 105 -10.85 0.37 4.29
CA ALA A 105 -12.18 0.69 3.79
C ALA A 105 -13.18 -0.46 3.98
N SER A 106 -12.72 -1.71 3.91
CA SER A 106 -13.55 -2.90 4.09
C SER A 106 -13.98 -3.15 5.53
N LEU A 107 -13.26 -2.58 6.52
CA LEU A 107 -13.55 -2.75 7.94
C LEU A 107 -14.78 -1.93 8.36
N SER A 108 -14.92 -0.70 7.87
CA SER A 108 -16.05 0.16 8.21
C SER A 108 -16.30 1.23 7.14
N LYS A 109 -17.57 1.49 6.83
CA LYS A 109 -17.98 2.60 5.96
C LYS A 109 -17.67 3.99 6.55
N LYS A 110 -17.43 4.07 7.85
CA LYS A 110 -17.08 5.31 8.55
C LYS A 110 -15.59 5.65 8.41
N ASN A 111 -14.75 4.68 8.07
CA ASN A 111 -13.33 4.90 7.85
C ASN A 111 -13.11 5.85 6.67
N LYS A 112 -12.05 6.65 6.76
CA LYS A 112 -11.61 7.57 5.71
C LYS A 112 -10.19 7.25 5.34
N ILE A 113 -9.87 7.30 4.07
CA ILE A 113 -8.56 6.92 3.56
C ILE A 113 -8.09 7.96 2.54
N ILE A 114 -6.86 8.43 2.70
CA ILE A 114 -6.08 9.09 1.65
C ILE A 114 -5.00 8.10 1.22
N SER A 115 -4.99 7.77 -0.05
CA SER A 115 -4.12 6.77 -0.66
C SER A 115 -3.22 7.45 -1.68
N ILE A 116 -1.90 7.43 -1.46
CA ILE A 116 -0.92 8.20 -2.21
C ILE A 116 0.03 7.24 -2.91
N GLU A 117 0.09 7.32 -4.24
CA GLU A 117 0.95 6.48 -5.07
C GLU A 117 1.66 7.33 -6.13
N ALA A 118 2.99 7.25 -6.15
CA ALA A 118 3.84 8.07 -7.01
C ALA A 118 3.92 7.51 -8.44
N SER A 119 4.01 6.19 -8.60
CA SER A 119 4.08 5.56 -9.92
C SER A 119 2.75 5.67 -10.66
N ASN A 120 2.80 6.30 -11.84
CA ASN A 120 1.63 6.48 -12.69
C ASN A 120 1.02 5.15 -13.15
N ASN A 121 1.84 4.14 -13.33
CA ASN A 121 1.39 2.82 -13.78
C ASN A 121 0.69 2.07 -12.65
N ILE A 122 1.27 2.07 -11.46
CA ILE A 122 0.70 1.42 -10.27
C ILE A 122 -0.55 2.17 -9.82
N PHE A 123 -0.55 3.49 -9.85
CA PHE A 123 -1.72 4.32 -9.57
C PHE A 123 -2.94 3.95 -10.45
N LYS A 124 -2.74 3.66 -11.74
CA LYS A 124 -3.82 3.18 -12.62
C LYS A 124 -4.35 1.81 -12.16
N GLU A 125 -3.49 0.91 -11.72
CA GLU A 125 -3.91 -0.39 -11.17
C GLU A 125 -4.69 -0.21 -9.86
N GLN A 126 -4.27 0.72 -9.00
CA GLN A 126 -4.97 1.08 -7.78
C GLN A 126 -6.39 1.60 -8.06
N ILE A 127 -6.54 2.50 -9.04
CA ILE A 127 -7.86 3.00 -9.46
C ILE A 127 -8.79 1.84 -9.85
N GLU A 128 -8.29 0.86 -10.62
CA GLU A 128 -9.06 -0.31 -11.02
C GLU A 128 -9.49 -1.14 -9.81
N ASN A 129 -8.59 -1.35 -8.85
CA ASN A 129 -8.88 -2.11 -7.63
C ASN A 129 -9.92 -1.41 -6.75
N ILE A 130 -9.84 -0.08 -6.60
CA ILE A 130 -10.82 0.68 -5.81
C ILE A 130 -12.18 0.65 -6.49
N LYS A 131 -12.25 0.87 -7.80
CA LYS A 131 -13.51 0.78 -8.58
C LYS A 131 -14.15 -0.60 -8.49
N LEU A 132 -13.36 -1.67 -8.43
CA LEU A 132 -13.86 -3.04 -8.28
C LEU A 132 -14.66 -3.24 -7.00
N ASN A 133 -14.38 -2.47 -5.94
CA ASN A 133 -14.97 -2.60 -4.61
C ASN A 133 -16.07 -1.58 -4.31
N ASN A 134 -16.18 -0.55 -5.13
CA ASN A 134 -17.17 0.53 -4.94
C ASN A 134 -17.07 1.23 -3.56
N PHE A 135 -15.88 1.35 -2.99
CA PHE A 135 -15.66 2.08 -1.75
C PHE A 135 -15.60 3.59 -2.02
N GLN A 136 -16.48 4.34 -1.34
CA GLN A 136 -16.57 5.81 -1.48
C GLN A 136 -15.69 6.55 -0.47
N SER A 137 -15.03 5.83 0.45
CA SER A 137 -14.26 6.40 1.54
C SER A 137 -12.77 6.57 1.23
N ILE A 138 -12.34 6.22 0.01
CA ILE A 138 -10.95 6.29 -0.43
C ILE A 138 -10.77 7.45 -1.40
N GLU A 139 -9.98 8.44 -0.99
CA GLU A 139 -9.43 9.49 -1.83
C GLU A 139 -8.07 9.01 -2.36
N ILE A 140 -7.89 8.97 -3.68
CA ILE A 140 -6.66 8.49 -4.32
C ILE A 140 -5.91 9.61 -5.00
N LEU A 141 -4.60 9.71 -4.77
CA LEU A 141 -3.76 10.80 -5.22
C LEU A 141 -2.51 10.26 -5.91
N ASN A 142 -2.25 10.72 -7.14
CA ASN A 142 -0.99 10.43 -7.81
C ASN A 142 0.05 11.51 -7.49
N TYR A 143 0.67 11.36 -6.34
CA TYR A 143 1.69 12.23 -5.80
C TYR A 143 2.81 11.42 -5.17
N ALA A 144 3.98 12.03 -5.02
CA ALA A 144 5.02 11.55 -4.14
C ALA A 144 4.86 12.22 -2.76
N ALA A 145 4.65 11.43 -1.71
CA ALA A 145 4.67 11.95 -0.35
C ALA A 145 6.09 12.41 0.00
N SER A 146 6.23 13.62 0.55
CA SER A 146 7.54 14.25 0.79
C SER A 146 7.44 15.32 1.89
N ASN A 147 8.53 16.04 2.12
CA ASN A 147 8.62 17.19 3.05
C ASN A 147 8.24 18.53 2.40
N VAL A 148 8.02 18.56 1.10
CA VAL A 148 7.67 19.77 0.34
C VAL A 148 6.52 19.49 -0.61
N CYS A 149 5.69 20.51 -0.86
CA CYS A 149 4.57 20.43 -1.80
C CYS A 149 4.94 21.02 -3.15
N ASP A 150 4.21 20.54 -4.17
CA ASP A 150 4.13 21.18 -5.49
C ASP A 150 5.45 21.21 -6.29
N LEU A 151 6.47 20.47 -5.87
CA LEU A 151 7.67 20.22 -6.67
C LEU A 151 7.49 18.99 -7.55
N PHE A 152 8.17 18.99 -8.69
CA PHE A 152 8.29 17.79 -9.51
C PHE A 152 9.59 17.07 -9.16
N VAL A 153 9.48 15.80 -8.86
CA VAL A 153 10.61 14.89 -8.61
C VAL A 153 10.62 13.78 -9.64
N GLU A 154 11.81 13.33 -9.97
CA GLU A 154 12.00 12.22 -10.88
C GLU A 154 11.85 10.90 -10.12
N LEU A 155 10.86 10.11 -10.50
CA LEU A 155 10.67 8.75 -10.01
C LEU A 155 11.35 7.77 -10.97
N ASN A 156 12.24 6.94 -10.43
CA ASN A 156 12.82 5.83 -11.17
C ASN A 156 11.83 4.65 -11.11
N GLU A 157 11.23 4.30 -12.25
CA GLU A 157 10.34 3.15 -12.34
C GLU A 157 11.16 1.87 -12.56
N SER A 158 10.82 0.81 -11.84
CA SER A 158 11.39 -0.53 -11.96
C SER A 158 10.39 -1.50 -12.62
N GLU A 159 10.92 -2.64 -13.13
CA GLU A 159 10.07 -3.76 -13.57
C GLU A 159 9.27 -4.38 -12.43
N ASN A 160 9.77 -4.26 -11.21
CA ASN A 160 9.10 -4.70 -10.00
C ASN A 160 8.33 -3.52 -9.41
N ASP A 161 7.07 -3.72 -9.10
CA ASP A 161 6.18 -2.67 -8.58
C ASP A 161 6.55 -2.18 -7.16
N TRP A 162 7.38 -2.92 -6.43
CA TRP A 162 7.87 -2.55 -5.09
C TRP A 162 9.24 -1.84 -5.07
N GLU A 163 9.88 -1.65 -6.23
CA GLU A 163 11.25 -1.09 -6.30
C GLU A 163 11.31 0.31 -6.92
N SER A 164 10.17 0.96 -7.11
CA SER A 164 10.14 2.31 -7.67
C SER A 164 10.50 3.34 -6.59
N SER A 165 11.56 4.13 -6.80
CA SER A 165 12.12 5.03 -5.80
C SER A 165 12.50 6.39 -6.36
N ILE A 166 12.37 7.43 -5.53
CA ILE A 166 12.85 8.79 -5.84
C ILE A 166 14.38 8.89 -5.65
N SER A 167 14.91 8.21 -4.64
CA SER A 167 16.26 8.46 -4.15
C SER A 167 17.35 7.54 -4.72
N HIS A 168 17.05 6.29 -5.08
CA HIS A 168 18.09 5.32 -5.46
C HIS A 168 17.70 4.45 -6.65
N SER A 169 18.67 4.18 -7.51
CA SER A 169 18.49 3.41 -8.75
C SER A 169 19.50 2.28 -8.89
N LYS A 170 19.50 1.34 -7.95
CA LYS A 170 20.32 0.11 -8.08
C LYS A 170 19.65 -0.98 -8.93
N PHE A 171 18.38 -0.80 -9.29
CA PHE A 171 17.58 -1.82 -9.96
C PHE A 171 17.41 -1.54 -11.46
N ASN A 172 17.03 -2.54 -12.22
CA ASN A 172 16.76 -2.43 -13.65
C ASN A 172 15.68 -1.37 -13.93
N LYS A 173 16.12 -0.17 -14.31
CA LYS A 173 15.23 0.94 -14.64
C LYS A 173 14.51 0.65 -15.95
N ILE A 174 13.18 0.74 -15.94
CA ILE A 174 12.40 0.74 -17.18
C ILE A 174 12.15 2.16 -17.69
N GLY A 175 12.21 3.14 -16.82
CA GLY A 175 11.94 4.52 -17.19
C GLY A 175 12.08 5.49 -16.03
N LYS A 176 11.85 6.76 -16.37
CA LYS A 176 11.78 7.86 -15.43
C LYS A 176 10.49 8.61 -15.68
N THR A 177 9.76 8.93 -14.63
CA THR A 177 8.56 9.77 -14.69
C THR A 177 8.68 10.92 -13.71
N ASN A 178 8.13 12.07 -14.08
CA ASN A 178 8.01 13.19 -13.16
C ASN A 178 6.70 13.07 -12.40
N VAL A 179 6.78 13.13 -11.08
CA VAL A 179 5.63 13.12 -10.19
C VAL A 179 5.66 14.35 -9.29
N LYS A 180 4.50 14.91 -9.01
CA LYS A 180 4.36 16.08 -8.14
C LYS A 180 4.41 15.65 -6.67
N THR A 181 5.09 16.42 -5.83
CA THR A 181 5.16 16.13 -4.39
C THR A 181 4.00 16.73 -3.61
N THR A 182 3.69 16.12 -2.47
CA THR A 182 2.77 16.64 -1.45
C THR A 182 3.25 16.28 -0.06
N THR A 183 2.74 16.98 0.97
CA THR A 183 3.02 16.68 2.37
C THR A 183 1.76 16.17 3.07
N ILE A 184 1.93 15.34 4.09
CA ILE A 184 0.81 14.87 4.92
C ILE A 184 0.13 16.05 5.62
N ASP A 185 0.91 17.00 6.13
CA ASP A 185 0.40 18.20 6.76
C ASP A 185 -0.56 18.97 5.83
N LYS A 186 -0.19 19.14 4.56
CA LYS A 186 -1.04 19.80 3.56
C LYS A 186 -2.32 19.04 3.27
N LEU A 187 -2.25 17.73 3.17
CA LEU A 187 -3.41 16.87 2.89
C LEU A 187 -4.42 16.87 4.03
N LEU A 188 -3.96 17.05 5.26
CA LEU A 188 -4.79 16.99 6.47
C LEU A 188 -5.17 18.37 7.01
N GLU A 189 -4.63 19.46 6.49
CA GLU A 189 -4.80 20.84 6.98
C GLU A 189 -6.26 21.22 7.26
N ASN A 190 -7.19 20.80 6.39
CA ASN A 190 -8.61 21.13 6.49
C ASN A 190 -9.50 19.93 6.83
N LYS A 191 -8.92 18.81 7.31
CA LYS A 191 -9.67 17.62 7.66
C LYS A 191 -10.03 17.62 9.14
N LYS A 192 -11.26 17.23 9.47
CA LYS A 192 -11.72 17.07 10.86
C LYS A 192 -11.34 15.68 11.34
N LEU A 193 -10.29 15.57 12.15
CA LEU A 193 -9.70 14.29 12.59
C LEU A 193 -10.08 13.90 14.02
N SER A 194 -10.70 14.78 14.80
CA SER A 194 -10.97 14.58 16.24
C SER A 194 -11.78 13.32 16.58
N ASN A 195 -12.54 12.78 15.62
CA ASN A 195 -13.38 11.59 15.82
C ASN A 195 -12.76 10.31 15.19
N PHE A 196 -11.49 10.36 14.84
CA PHE A 196 -10.81 9.25 14.17
C PHE A 196 -9.55 8.86 14.93
N ASN A 197 -9.24 7.59 14.92
CA ASN A 197 -7.88 7.11 15.15
C ASN A 197 -7.08 7.35 13.87
N LEU A 198 -6.11 8.26 13.94
CA LEU A 198 -5.26 8.56 12.79
C LEU A 198 -4.13 7.53 12.68
N ILE A 199 -4.01 6.93 11.52
CA ILE A 199 -2.91 6.00 11.16
C ILE A 199 -2.19 6.56 9.94
N ILE A 200 -0.88 6.59 9.99
CA ILE A 200 -0.01 6.94 8.86
C ILE A 200 0.82 5.71 8.52
N LYS A 201 0.61 5.13 7.33
CA LYS A 201 1.51 4.11 6.78
C LYS A 201 2.51 4.77 5.83
N ILE A 202 3.77 4.44 5.97
CA ILE A 202 4.87 4.97 5.15
C ILE A 202 5.69 3.80 4.61
N ASP A 203 5.66 3.65 3.28
CA ASP A 203 6.36 2.61 2.55
C ASP A 203 6.70 3.19 1.16
N VAL A 204 7.77 3.98 1.10
CA VAL A 204 8.12 4.84 -0.03
C VAL A 204 9.52 4.59 -0.57
N GLU A 205 10.09 3.44 -0.22
CA GLU A 205 11.32 2.89 -0.78
C GLU A 205 12.51 3.87 -0.73
N GLY A 206 12.83 4.32 0.50
CA GLY A 206 14.00 5.15 0.80
C GLY A 206 13.74 6.66 0.89
N HIS A 207 12.47 7.08 0.97
CA HIS A 207 12.09 8.51 1.14
C HIS A 207 11.32 8.77 2.45
N GLU A 208 11.36 7.80 3.38
CA GLU A 208 10.55 7.74 4.61
C GLU A 208 10.76 8.97 5.49
N MET A 209 12.01 9.39 5.70
CA MET A 209 12.32 10.55 6.53
C MET A 209 11.77 11.86 5.98
N ASN A 210 11.71 12.01 4.66
CA ASN A 210 11.09 13.18 4.06
C ASN A 210 9.57 13.17 4.27
N VAL A 211 8.94 12.00 4.20
CA VAL A 211 7.51 11.88 4.52
C VAL A 211 7.23 12.24 5.98
N ILE A 212 8.04 11.77 6.93
CA ILE A 212 7.94 12.13 8.35
C ILE A 212 8.10 13.63 8.56
N ARG A 213 9.11 14.27 7.92
CA ARG A 213 9.28 15.74 7.96
C ARG A 213 8.05 16.46 7.40
N GLY A 214 7.42 15.93 6.36
CA GLY A 214 6.18 16.46 5.77
C GLY A 214 4.91 16.19 6.58
N ALA A 215 5.01 15.42 7.66
CA ALA A 215 3.93 15.14 8.60
C ALA A 215 4.16 15.80 9.97
N TYR A 216 5.14 16.67 10.11
CA TYR A 216 5.60 17.22 11.39
C TYR A 216 4.48 17.81 12.25
N ASN A 217 3.66 18.68 11.69
CA ASN A 217 2.55 19.31 12.41
C ASN A 217 1.45 18.30 12.75
N THR A 218 1.16 17.39 11.83
CA THR A 218 0.20 16.31 12.04
C THR A 218 0.62 15.41 13.19
N ILE A 219 1.90 15.02 13.24
CA ILE A 219 2.45 14.17 14.29
C ILE A 219 2.39 14.86 15.64
N LYS A 220 2.82 16.11 15.69
CA LYS A 220 2.78 16.94 16.92
C LYS A 220 1.37 17.16 17.45
N LEU A 221 0.38 17.33 16.56
CA LEU A 221 -0.98 17.69 16.95
C LEU A 221 -1.86 16.50 17.29
N TYR A 222 -1.68 15.38 16.62
CA TYR A 222 -2.59 14.24 16.68
C TYR A 222 -1.97 12.96 17.23
N SER A 223 -0.64 12.89 17.39
CA SER A 223 0.09 11.70 17.83
C SER A 223 -0.42 10.41 17.15
N PRO A 224 -0.40 10.33 15.79
CA PRO A 224 -0.95 9.20 15.06
C PRO A 224 -0.18 7.91 15.34
N LEU A 225 -0.81 6.75 15.14
CA LEU A 225 -0.04 5.52 14.94
C LEU A 225 0.72 5.62 13.62
N ILE A 226 2.03 5.39 13.66
CA ILE A 226 2.88 5.35 12.46
C ILE A 226 3.30 3.91 12.21
N ILE A 227 3.02 3.41 11.01
CA ILE A 227 3.50 2.12 10.50
C ILE A 227 4.49 2.48 9.40
N ILE A 228 5.76 2.13 9.58
CA ILE A 228 6.83 2.51 8.67
C ILE A 228 7.64 1.29 8.27
N GLU A 229 7.85 1.13 6.96
CA GLU A 229 8.76 0.14 6.41
C GLU A 229 10.04 0.84 5.95
N PHE A 230 11.14 0.57 6.63
CA PHE A 230 12.44 1.06 6.21
C PHE A 230 13.04 0.14 5.15
N SER A 231 13.25 0.66 3.98
CA SER A 231 13.98 -0.08 2.94
C SER A 231 15.39 -0.40 3.40
N LYS A 232 15.76 -1.68 3.35
CA LYS A 232 17.13 -2.16 3.65
C LYS A 232 18.20 -1.58 2.69
N PHE A 233 17.77 -0.86 1.67
CA PHE A 233 18.62 -0.24 0.65
C PHE A 233 18.99 1.21 0.95
N ILE A 234 18.58 1.75 2.11
CA ILE A 234 19.17 3.00 2.59
C ILE A 234 20.65 2.69 2.80
N GLU A 235 21.48 3.17 1.88
CA GLU A 235 22.93 2.99 1.98
C GLU A 235 23.41 3.58 3.30
N MET A 236 24.46 2.96 3.88
CA MET A 236 25.13 3.37 5.13
C MET A 236 25.62 4.85 5.14
N ASN A 237 25.30 5.62 4.10
CA ASN A 237 25.56 7.05 4.02
C ASN A 237 24.55 7.91 4.79
N ASP A 238 23.41 7.34 5.20
CA ASP A 238 22.33 8.03 5.93
C ASP A 238 22.14 7.49 7.37
N ILE A 239 23.23 7.09 8.03
CA ILE A 239 23.24 6.84 9.48
C ILE A 239 22.55 8.00 10.23
N ASN A 240 22.73 9.21 9.74
CA ASN A 240 22.07 10.40 10.26
C ASN A 240 20.54 10.34 10.22
N ASP A 241 19.92 9.61 9.30
CA ASP A 241 18.47 9.56 9.21
C ASP A 241 17.87 8.63 10.27
N TYR A 242 18.55 7.55 10.65
CA TYR A 242 18.13 6.72 11.79
C TYR A 242 18.29 7.45 13.13
N GLU A 243 19.42 8.14 13.34
CA GLU A 243 19.62 8.98 14.54
C GLU A 243 18.60 10.13 14.59
N ASN A 244 18.28 10.73 13.47
CA ASN A 244 17.25 11.76 13.36
C ASN A 244 15.86 11.21 13.66
N LEU A 245 15.53 9.98 13.23
CA LEU A 245 14.27 9.34 13.55
C LEU A 245 14.16 9.03 15.05
N ASP A 246 15.19 8.43 15.65
CA ASP A 246 15.23 8.13 17.08
C ASP A 246 15.06 9.39 17.92
N ASN A 247 15.80 10.47 17.58
CA ASN A 247 15.66 11.75 18.23
C ASN A 247 14.25 12.34 18.07
N PHE A 248 13.65 12.16 16.89
CA PHE A 248 12.29 12.62 16.61
C PHE A 248 11.27 11.81 17.42
N LEU A 249 11.36 10.49 17.42
CA LEU A 249 10.45 9.60 18.15
C LEU A 249 10.51 9.88 19.66
N ASN A 250 11.72 9.96 20.22
CA ASN A 250 11.93 10.29 21.64
C ASN A 250 11.36 11.67 22.01
N LYS A 251 11.54 12.65 21.13
CA LYS A 251 11.02 14.02 21.35
C LYS A 251 9.49 14.07 21.44
N TYR A 252 8.79 13.18 20.74
CA TYR A 252 7.32 13.13 20.70
C TYR A 252 6.74 11.95 21.45
N ASP A 253 7.55 11.31 22.34
CA ASP A 253 7.14 10.22 23.22
C ASP A 253 6.56 9.01 22.46
N TYR A 254 7.15 8.69 21.30
CA TYR A 254 6.80 7.49 20.55
C TYR A 254 7.55 6.27 21.07
N HIS A 255 6.82 5.17 21.20
CA HIS A 255 7.40 3.84 21.45
C HIS A 255 7.47 3.05 20.16
N VAL A 256 8.63 2.43 19.89
CA VAL A 256 8.86 1.59 18.71
C VAL A 256 8.56 0.13 19.05
N TYR A 257 7.85 -0.55 18.17
CA TYR A 257 7.56 -1.99 18.26
C TYR A 257 7.97 -2.64 16.94
N ASP A 258 8.74 -3.74 17.03
CA ASP A 258 9.14 -4.57 15.88
C ASP A 258 8.13 -5.69 15.59
#